data_c0265e604255504f362cabacf5e390ac
#
_entry.id   c0265e604255504f362cabacf5e390ac
#
_cell.length_a   1.000
_cell.length_b   1.000
_cell.length_c   1.000
_cell.angle_alpha   90.00
_cell.angle_beta   90.00
_cell.angle_gamma   90.00
#
_symmetry.space_group_name_H-M   'P 1'
#
loop_
_entity.id
_entity.type
_entity.pdbx_description
1 polymer ?
#
loop_
_entity_poly.entity_id
_entity_poly.type
_entity_poly.pdbx_seq_one_letter_code
_entity_poly.pdbx_strand_id
1 'polypeptide(L)'
;YGGVLDELRAHGSLTDTTRRLLARDAFAHTAAYDAAIVGWFDAPDGSEDPDSDAAILPPTIHLALERAGSLRYGENPHQHGARYRIVGQHSWWDDVVQHGGKELSYLNIFDADAAWRLVHELPSTGSGDRAVAIIKHANPCGAAVESDLVTAYRRALECDPQSAFG
;
A
#
# COMPACT_ATOMS: atom_id res chain seq x y z
N TYR A 1 -5.25 -19.06 -19.40
CA TYR A 1 -5.06 -19.99 -20.53
C TYR A 1 -5.47 -19.37 -21.89
N GLY A 2 -6.35 -18.34 -21.94
CA GLY A 2 -6.86 -17.76 -23.20
C GLY A 2 -5.75 -17.37 -24.18
N GLY A 3 -4.82 -16.51 -23.75
CA GLY A 3 -3.70 -16.07 -24.59
C GLY A 3 -2.79 -17.20 -25.11
N VAL A 4 -2.59 -18.24 -24.30
CA VAL A 4 -1.84 -19.45 -24.70
C VAL A 4 -2.57 -20.19 -25.82
N LEU A 5 -3.89 -20.37 -25.70
CA LEU A 5 -4.70 -21.02 -26.71
C LEU A 5 -4.78 -20.20 -28.00
N ASP A 6 -4.87 -18.90 -27.89
CA ASP A 6 -4.94 -18.02 -29.06
C ASP A 6 -3.62 -17.99 -29.81
N GLU A 7 -2.47 -17.98 -29.14
CA GLU A 7 -1.16 -18.07 -29.78
C GLU A 7 -0.94 -19.43 -30.45
N LEU A 8 -1.35 -20.53 -29.81
CA LEU A 8 -1.29 -21.86 -30.41
C LEU A 8 -2.17 -21.98 -31.64
N ARG A 9 -3.38 -21.41 -31.62
CA ARG A 9 -4.28 -21.40 -32.79
C ARG A 9 -3.72 -20.58 -33.94
N ALA A 10 -3.09 -19.44 -33.63
CA ALA A 10 -2.55 -18.53 -34.64
C ALA A 10 -1.24 -19.02 -35.26
N HIS A 11 -0.36 -19.65 -34.47
CA HIS A 11 1.01 -19.94 -34.87
C HIS A 11 1.43 -21.42 -34.73
N GLY A 12 0.57 -22.28 -34.17
CA GLY A 12 0.86 -23.70 -33.94
C GLY A 12 1.87 -23.98 -32.82
N SER A 13 2.47 -22.94 -32.24
CA SER A 13 3.46 -23.04 -31.16
C SER A 13 3.47 -21.77 -30.32
N LEU A 14 4.02 -21.86 -29.10
CA LEU A 14 4.25 -20.69 -28.26
C LEU A 14 5.58 -20.03 -28.59
N THR A 15 5.59 -18.69 -28.61
CA THR A 15 6.82 -17.90 -28.73
C THR A 15 7.73 -18.08 -27.52
N ASP A 16 9.02 -17.81 -27.69
CA ASP A 16 9.98 -17.81 -26.57
C ASP A 16 9.63 -16.77 -25.52
N THR A 17 9.04 -15.64 -25.91
CA THR A 17 8.55 -14.61 -25.00
C THR A 17 7.46 -15.16 -24.09
N THR A 18 6.44 -15.80 -24.67
CA THR A 18 5.35 -16.41 -23.90
C THR A 18 5.86 -17.51 -22.98
N ARG A 19 6.77 -18.37 -23.46
CA ARG A 19 7.38 -19.42 -22.62
C ARG A 19 8.15 -18.85 -21.45
N ARG A 20 8.93 -17.77 -21.64
CA ARG A 20 9.68 -17.09 -20.57
C ARG A 20 8.74 -16.46 -19.54
N LEU A 21 7.64 -15.83 -19.99
CA LEU A 21 6.64 -15.25 -19.08
C LEU A 21 5.98 -16.34 -18.23
N LEU A 22 5.56 -17.45 -18.84
CA LEU A 22 4.96 -18.58 -18.12
C LEU A 22 5.94 -19.22 -17.13
N ALA A 23 7.21 -19.38 -17.52
CA ALA A 23 8.24 -19.90 -16.62
C ALA A 23 8.48 -18.94 -15.44
N ARG A 24 8.59 -17.63 -15.72
CA ARG A 24 8.70 -16.60 -14.67
C ARG A 24 7.53 -16.68 -13.69
N ASP A 25 6.30 -16.80 -14.18
CA ASP A 25 5.10 -16.85 -13.34
C ASP A 25 5.04 -18.14 -12.51
N ALA A 26 5.48 -19.28 -13.09
CA ALA A 26 5.59 -20.53 -12.36
C ALA A 26 6.61 -20.43 -11.21
N PHE A 27 7.80 -19.88 -11.47
CA PHE A 27 8.81 -19.68 -10.43
C PHE A 27 8.38 -18.64 -9.38
N ALA A 28 7.69 -17.58 -9.76
CA ALA A 28 7.16 -16.61 -8.82
C ALA A 28 6.12 -17.25 -7.88
N HIS A 29 5.27 -18.12 -8.42
CA HIS A 29 4.27 -18.84 -7.64
C HIS A 29 4.91 -19.80 -6.63
N THR A 30 5.87 -20.63 -7.07
CA THR A 30 6.54 -21.58 -6.17
C THR A 30 7.39 -20.87 -5.12
N ALA A 31 8.10 -19.78 -5.47
CA ALA A 31 8.86 -18.99 -4.52
C ALA A 31 7.99 -18.38 -3.42
N ALA A 32 6.82 -17.85 -3.78
CA ALA A 32 5.86 -17.33 -2.80
C ALA A 32 5.30 -18.44 -1.89
N TYR A 33 5.05 -19.63 -2.45
CA TYR A 33 4.59 -20.79 -1.69
C TYR A 33 5.66 -21.27 -0.70
N ASP A 34 6.91 -21.43 -1.16
CA ASP A 34 8.02 -21.84 -0.29
C ASP A 34 8.28 -20.82 0.83
N ALA A 35 8.19 -19.51 0.52
CA ALA A 35 8.27 -18.44 1.52
C ALA A 35 7.17 -18.55 2.59
N ALA A 36 5.95 -18.89 2.18
CA ALA A 36 4.84 -19.10 3.12
C ALA A 36 5.07 -20.33 4.02
N ILE A 37 5.66 -21.41 3.49
CA ILE A 37 6.05 -22.59 4.29
C ILE A 37 7.10 -22.21 5.35
N VAL A 38 8.14 -21.46 4.96
CA VAL A 38 9.17 -21.01 5.93
C VAL A 38 8.53 -20.16 7.02
N GLY A 39 7.68 -19.20 6.66
CA GLY A 39 6.97 -18.38 7.63
C GLY A 39 6.07 -19.18 8.57
N TRP A 40 5.50 -20.30 8.10
CA TRP A 40 4.74 -21.20 8.95
C TRP A 40 5.61 -21.97 9.95
N PHE A 41 6.80 -22.42 9.52
CA PHE A 41 7.76 -23.07 10.42
C PHE A 41 8.37 -22.10 11.44
N ASP A 42 8.55 -20.83 11.07
CA ASP A 42 9.08 -19.79 11.97
C ASP A 42 7.98 -19.23 12.91
N ALA A 43 6.70 -19.55 12.65
CA ALA A 43 5.61 -19.15 13.54
C ALA A 43 5.70 -19.96 14.87
N PRO A 44 5.56 -19.31 16.03
CA PRO A 44 5.61 -20.01 17.31
C PRO A 44 4.49 -21.04 17.42
N ASP A 45 4.85 -22.26 17.84
CA ASP A 45 3.93 -23.39 18.06
C ASP A 45 3.05 -23.13 19.32
N GLY A 46 2.28 -22.11 19.43
CA GLY A 46 1.28 -21.88 20.48
C GLY A 46 1.67 -22.24 21.95
N SER A 47 2.83 -22.85 22.14
CA SER A 47 3.43 -23.31 23.41
C SER A 47 4.57 -22.40 23.89
N GLU A 48 5.08 -21.50 23.07
CA GLU A 48 6.08 -20.52 23.45
C GLU A 48 5.42 -19.21 23.85
N ASP A 49 6.05 -18.52 24.80
CA ASP A 49 5.65 -17.20 25.24
C ASP A 49 5.47 -16.28 24.02
N PRO A 50 4.25 -15.77 23.73
CA PRO A 50 4.02 -14.90 22.57
C PRO A 50 4.81 -13.59 22.66
N ASP A 51 5.31 -13.23 23.83
CA ASP A 51 6.17 -12.07 24.07
C ASP A 51 7.66 -12.40 23.97
N SER A 52 8.05 -13.63 23.57
CA SER A 52 9.46 -13.97 23.35
C SER A 52 10.03 -13.21 22.14
N ASP A 53 11.28 -12.76 22.25
CA ASP A 53 11.99 -12.07 21.16
C ASP A 53 11.99 -12.89 19.84
N ALA A 54 12.04 -14.22 19.95
CA ALA A 54 11.99 -15.12 18.78
C ALA A 54 10.63 -15.14 18.07
N ALA A 55 9.52 -14.92 18.80
CA ALA A 55 8.19 -14.81 18.23
C ALA A 55 7.97 -13.45 17.52
N ILE A 56 8.60 -12.39 18.05
CA ILE A 56 8.46 -11.02 17.56
C ILE A 56 9.44 -10.74 16.42
N LEU A 57 10.65 -11.32 16.48
CA LEU A 57 11.76 -11.06 15.55
C LEU A 57 12.23 -12.35 14.87
N PRO A 58 11.56 -12.82 13.82
CA PRO A 58 11.98 -14.04 13.14
C PRO A 58 13.37 -13.87 12.51
N PRO A 59 14.21 -14.93 12.46
CA PRO A 59 15.57 -14.86 11.93
C PRO A 59 15.60 -14.51 10.44
N THR A 60 14.51 -14.77 9.72
CA THR A 60 14.38 -14.51 8.28
C THR A 60 13.00 -13.99 7.95
N ILE A 61 12.93 -12.96 7.11
CA ILE A 61 11.66 -12.43 6.57
C ILE A 61 11.64 -12.63 5.06
N HIS A 62 10.62 -13.31 4.56
CA HIS A 62 10.37 -13.49 3.14
C HIS A 62 9.15 -12.67 2.72
N LEU A 63 9.32 -11.73 1.78
CA LEU A 63 8.24 -10.91 1.26
C LEU A 63 8.04 -11.20 -0.23
N ALA A 64 6.89 -11.76 -0.57
CA ALA A 64 6.43 -11.84 -1.95
C ALA A 64 5.58 -10.61 -2.25
N LEU A 65 6.08 -9.73 -3.12
CA LEU A 65 5.44 -8.47 -3.46
C LEU A 65 5.01 -8.46 -4.93
N GLU A 66 3.80 -8.02 -5.19
CA GLU A 66 3.32 -7.74 -6.55
C GLU A 66 3.13 -6.24 -6.77
N ARG A 67 3.40 -5.78 -8.01
CA ARG A 67 3.19 -4.38 -8.35
C ARG A 67 1.70 -4.07 -8.48
N ALA A 68 1.20 -3.23 -7.59
CA ALA A 68 -0.18 -2.80 -7.53
C ALA A 68 -0.46 -1.55 -8.39
N GLY A 69 0.57 -0.77 -8.73
CA GLY A 69 0.43 0.39 -9.61
C GLY A 69 1.76 1.07 -9.91
N SER A 70 1.83 1.75 -11.05
CA SER A 70 2.94 2.66 -11.36
C SER A 70 2.64 4.05 -10.82
N LEU A 71 3.67 4.81 -10.48
CA LEU A 71 3.57 6.19 -10.05
C LEU A 71 4.07 7.12 -11.16
N ARG A 72 3.59 8.34 -11.16
CA ARG A 72 4.03 9.36 -12.11
C ARG A 72 5.55 9.56 -12.07
N TYR A 73 6.13 9.58 -10.85
CA TYR A 73 7.56 9.57 -10.57
C TYR A 73 7.79 9.18 -9.09
N GLY A 74 9.04 8.93 -8.70
CA GLY A 74 9.45 8.67 -7.34
C GLY A 74 9.47 9.92 -6.47
N GLU A 75 10.49 10.07 -5.62
CA GLU A 75 10.71 11.29 -4.83
C GLU A 75 11.06 12.48 -5.73
N ASN A 76 11.89 12.24 -6.74
CA ASN A 76 12.28 13.26 -7.72
C ASN A 76 11.73 12.94 -9.13
N PRO A 77 11.50 13.96 -9.98
CA PRO A 77 10.85 13.78 -11.30
C PRO A 77 11.53 12.79 -12.25
N HIS A 78 12.84 12.58 -12.11
CA HIS A 78 13.61 11.67 -12.96
C HIS A 78 13.62 10.20 -12.47
N GLN A 79 13.04 9.94 -11.30
CA GLN A 79 13.00 8.61 -10.71
C GLN A 79 11.73 7.87 -11.09
N HIS A 80 11.85 6.57 -11.38
CA HIS A 80 10.68 5.71 -11.50
C HIS A 80 10.17 5.31 -10.12
N GLY A 81 8.85 5.23 -9.98
CA GLY A 81 8.21 4.79 -8.76
C GLY A 81 7.09 3.81 -9.05
N ALA A 82 6.84 2.91 -8.12
CA ALA A 82 5.73 1.98 -8.17
C ALA A 82 5.24 1.64 -6.76
N ARG A 83 3.95 1.37 -6.64
CA ARG A 83 3.35 0.81 -5.44
C ARG A 83 3.36 -0.71 -5.54
N TYR A 84 3.80 -1.37 -4.50
CA TYR A 84 3.74 -2.82 -4.35
C TYR A 84 2.84 -3.17 -3.17
N ARG A 85 2.29 -4.37 -3.18
CA ARG A 85 1.56 -4.96 -2.07
C ARG A 85 2.04 -6.39 -1.83
N ILE A 86 1.80 -6.91 -0.65
CA ILE A 86 2.06 -8.32 -0.34
C ILE A 86 1.08 -9.17 -1.14
N VAL A 87 1.58 -10.21 -1.81
CA VAL A 87 0.76 -11.12 -2.60
C VAL A 87 -0.35 -11.74 -1.74
N GLY A 88 -1.58 -11.67 -2.23
CA GLY A 88 -2.74 -12.18 -1.54
C GLY A 88 -3.27 -11.32 -0.39
N GLN A 89 -2.64 -10.20 -0.08
CA GLN A 89 -3.15 -9.24 0.90
C GLN A 89 -3.84 -8.05 0.22
N HIS A 90 -4.83 -7.53 0.92
CA HIS A 90 -5.56 -6.32 0.55
C HIS A 90 -5.22 -5.20 1.52
N SER A 91 -5.00 -4.00 0.99
CA SER A 91 -4.76 -2.79 1.78
C SER A 91 -5.81 -1.73 1.48
N TRP A 92 -6.00 -0.76 2.36
CA TRP A 92 -6.93 0.33 2.12
C TRP A 92 -6.63 1.10 0.82
N TRP A 93 -5.36 1.11 0.37
CA TRP A 93 -4.97 1.72 -0.90
C TRP A 93 -5.58 1.03 -2.13
N ASP A 94 -6.03 -0.21 -2.00
CA ASP A 94 -6.64 -0.95 -3.11
C ASP A 94 -8.09 -0.52 -3.35
N ASP A 95 -8.71 0.14 -2.35
CA ASP A 95 -10.05 0.72 -2.43
C ASP A 95 -10.04 2.22 -2.80
N VAL A 96 -8.87 2.83 -2.93
CA VAL A 96 -8.75 4.26 -3.27
C VAL A 96 -9.20 4.51 -4.69
N VAL A 97 -10.14 5.43 -4.86
CA VAL A 97 -10.63 5.90 -6.16
C VAL A 97 -10.16 7.33 -6.40
N GLN A 98 -9.33 7.52 -7.39
CA GLN A 98 -8.92 8.85 -7.84
C GLN A 98 -9.97 9.40 -8.82
N HIS A 99 -10.76 10.40 -8.39
CA HIS A 99 -11.83 10.99 -9.19
C HIS A 99 -11.36 11.98 -10.26
N GLY A 100 -10.10 12.40 -10.22
CA GLY A 100 -9.55 13.36 -11.19
C GLY A 100 -8.10 13.72 -10.91
N GLY A 101 -7.57 14.65 -11.70
CA GLY A 101 -6.19 15.10 -11.59
C GLY A 101 -5.18 14.21 -12.31
N LYS A 102 -3.90 14.48 -12.07
CA LYS A 102 -2.78 13.71 -12.65
C LYS A 102 -2.53 12.45 -11.83
N GLU A 103 -1.86 11.45 -12.41
CA GLU A 103 -1.35 10.29 -11.69
C GLU A 103 -0.54 10.74 -10.45
N LEU A 104 -0.70 9.99 -9.36
CA LEU A 104 -0.02 10.30 -8.11
C LEU A 104 1.48 10.04 -8.21
N SER A 105 2.26 10.90 -7.59
CA SER A 105 3.69 10.67 -7.34
C SER A 105 3.89 9.96 -6.00
N TYR A 106 5.14 9.56 -5.72
CA TYR A 106 5.51 9.00 -4.42
C TYR A 106 5.12 9.95 -3.26
N LEU A 107 5.44 11.24 -3.40
CA LEU A 107 5.13 12.22 -2.34
C LEU A 107 3.63 12.39 -2.11
N ASN A 108 2.81 12.33 -3.17
CA ASN A 108 1.36 12.41 -3.00
C ASN A 108 0.81 11.21 -2.21
N ILE A 109 1.34 9.99 -2.46
CA ILE A 109 0.97 8.80 -1.69
C ILE A 109 1.46 8.92 -0.25
N PHE A 110 2.67 9.39 -0.04
CA PHE A 110 3.26 9.57 1.28
C PHE A 110 2.47 10.55 2.14
N ASP A 111 2.06 11.69 1.58
CA ASP A 111 1.21 12.67 2.26
C ASP A 111 -0.20 12.12 2.52
N ALA A 112 -0.79 11.43 1.55
CA ALA A 112 -2.13 10.85 1.70
C ALA A 112 -2.16 9.72 2.74
N ASP A 113 -1.13 8.88 2.82
CA ASP A 113 -1.01 7.84 3.86
C ASP A 113 -0.89 8.46 5.25
N ALA A 114 -0.09 9.52 5.41
CA ALA A 114 0.05 10.25 6.67
C ALA A 114 -1.29 10.88 7.08
N ALA A 115 -2.02 11.50 6.14
CA ALA A 115 -3.34 12.08 6.41
C ALA A 115 -4.35 11.01 6.84
N TRP A 116 -4.39 9.87 6.13
CA TRP A 116 -5.29 8.76 6.42
C TRP A 116 -5.04 8.20 7.82
N ARG A 117 -3.78 7.91 8.16
CA ARG A 117 -3.41 7.41 9.49
C ARG A 117 -3.82 8.38 10.59
N LEU A 118 -3.46 9.65 10.44
CA LEU A 118 -3.75 10.65 11.46
C LEU A 118 -5.25 10.78 11.74
N VAL A 119 -6.10 10.87 10.72
CA VAL A 119 -7.56 11.00 10.95
C VAL A 119 -8.17 9.79 11.64
N HIS A 120 -7.57 8.60 11.50
CA HIS A 120 -8.03 7.38 12.18
C HIS A 120 -7.47 7.21 13.59
N GLU A 121 -6.35 7.86 13.89
CA GLU A 121 -5.73 7.85 15.23
C GLU A 121 -6.25 8.97 16.12
N LEU A 122 -6.86 10.02 15.55
CA LEU A 122 -7.43 11.12 16.33
C LEU A 122 -8.59 10.61 17.20
N PRO A 123 -8.59 10.91 18.52
CA PRO A 123 -9.62 10.46 19.41
C PRO A 123 -10.99 11.05 19.06
N SER A 124 -11.98 10.20 18.89
CA SER A 124 -13.38 10.62 18.78
C SER A 124 -13.95 10.82 20.18
N THR A 125 -14.56 11.96 20.44
CA THR A 125 -15.20 12.29 21.73
C THR A 125 -16.69 12.01 21.74
N GLY A 126 -17.29 11.73 20.59
CA GLY A 126 -18.71 11.47 20.44
C GLY A 126 -19.08 10.65 19.20
N SER A 127 -20.28 10.06 19.23
CA SER A 127 -20.81 9.36 18.05
C SER A 127 -21.18 10.39 16.98
N GLY A 128 -20.44 10.39 15.89
CA GLY A 128 -20.69 11.28 14.76
C GLY A 128 -19.63 12.34 14.53
N ASP A 129 -18.58 12.39 15.36
CA ASP A 129 -17.44 13.27 15.16
C ASP A 129 -16.77 13.06 13.79
N ARG A 130 -16.27 14.15 13.24
CA ARG A 130 -15.57 14.21 11.97
C ARG A 130 -14.15 14.70 12.19
N ALA A 131 -13.17 13.94 11.71
CA ALA A 131 -11.76 14.28 11.79
C ALA A 131 -11.29 14.86 10.45
N VAL A 132 -10.44 15.87 10.52
CA VAL A 132 -9.73 16.46 9.38
C VAL A 132 -8.26 16.59 9.73
N ALA A 133 -7.39 16.19 8.81
CA ALA A 133 -5.97 16.43 8.87
C ALA A 133 -5.50 17.14 7.58
N ILE A 134 -4.64 18.13 7.74
CA ILE A 134 -3.95 18.84 6.66
C ILE A 134 -2.48 18.48 6.77
N ILE A 135 -1.96 17.80 5.75
CA ILE A 135 -0.63 17.23 5.75
C ILE A 135 0.26 17.95 4.73
N LYS A 136 1.50 18.15 5.11
CA LYS A 136 2.57 18.64 4.23
C LYS A 136 3.87 17.92 4.56
N HIS A 137 4.48 17.26 3.56
CA HIS A 137 5.70 16.47 3.75
C HIS A 137 5.54 15.41 4.84
N ALA A 138 4.40 14.69 4.81
CA ALA A 138 3.98 13.68 5.78
C ALA A 138 3.87 14.16 7.24
N ASN A 139 3.88 15.47 7.49
CA ASN A 139 3.69 16.05 8.81
C ASN A 139 2.39 16.89 8.85
N PRO A 140 1.70 16.94 9.97
CA PRO A 140 0.48 17.73 10.10
C PRO A 140 0.82 19.23 10.15
N CYS A 141 0.17 20.00 9.26
CA CYS A 141 0.06 21.47 9.41
C CYS A 141 -1.09 21.79 10.36
N GLY A 142 -2.10 20.95 10.40
CA GLY A 142 -3.22 21.09 11.29
C GLY A 142 -4.11 19.87 11.31
N ALA A 143 -4.77 19.64 12.44
CA ALA A 143 -5.75 18.59 12.60
C ALA A 143 -6.84 19.03 13.58
N ALA A 144 -8.07 18.54 13.37
CA ALA A 144 -9.18 18.83 14.26
C ALA A 144 -10.24 17.73 14.21
N VAL A 145 -10.97 17.58 15.31
CA VAL A 145 -12.14 16.71 15.42
C VAL A 145 -13.32 17.55 15.89
N GLU A 146 -14.41 17.51 15.15
CA GLU A 146 -15.63 18.29 15.40
C GLU A 146 -16.88 17.51 15.03
N SER A 147 -18.03 18.00 15.46
CA SER A 147 -19.34 17.39 15.15
C SER A 147 -19.71 17.48 13.66
N ASP A 148 -19.12 18.42 12.93
CA ASP A 148 -19.31 18.57 11.48
C ASP A 148 -17.99 18.81 10.74
N LEU A 149 -17.94 18.35 9.49
CA LEU A 149 -16.74 18.34 8.66
C LEU A 149 -16.24 19.75 8.31
N VAL A 150 -17.12 20.71 8.12
CA VAL A 150 -16.76 22.09 7.73
C VAL A 150 -16.07 22.80 8.89
N THR A 151 -16.60 22.64 10.10
CA THR A 151 -15.98 23.20 11.30
C THR A 151 -14.64 22.52 11.59
N ALA A 152 -14.55 21.19 11.47
CA ALA A 152 -13.31 20.45 11.59
C ALA A 152 -12.23 20.95 10.60
N TYR A 153 -12.61 21.16 9.33
CA TYR A 153 -11.70 21.70 8.32
C TYR A 153 -11.22 23.11 8.67
N ARG A 154 -12.12 24.02 9.08
CA ARG A 154 -11.75 25.39 9.43
C ARG A 154 -10.77 25.43 10.60
N ARG A 155 -11.02 24.64 11.63
CA ARG A 155 -10.13 24.55 12.79
C ARG A 155 -8.76 23.93 12.45
N ALA A 156 -8.75 22.88 11.64
CA ALA A 156 -7.50 22.31 11.14
C ALA A 156 -6.70 23.34 10.34
N LEU A 157 -7.36 24.13 9.49
CA LEU A 157 -6.73 25.20 8.71
C LEU A 157 -6.19 26.34 9.59
N GLU A 158 -6.86 26.70 10.67
CA GLU A 158 -6.46 27.74 11.61
C GLU A 158 -5.16 27.40 12.35
N CYS A 159 -4.76 26.10 12.44
CA CYS A 159 -3.53 25.71 13.10
C CYS A 159 -2.29 26.30 12.42
N ASP A 160 -2.20 26.20 11.09
CA ASP A 160 -1.13 26.82 10.30
C ASP A 160 -1.61 27.12 8.87
N PRO A 161 -2.31 28.22 8.68
CA PRO A 161 -2.87 28.59 7.36
C PRO A 161 -1.77 28.94 6.32
N GLN A 162 -0.56 29.23 6.76
CA GLN A 162 0.55 29.54 5.84
C GLN A 162 1.13 28.26 5.21
N SER A 163 1.16 27.16 5.94
CA SER A 163 1.65 25.87 5.45
C SER A 163 0.59 25.05 4.73
N ALA A 164 -0.69 25.34 4.95
CA ALA A 164 -1.83 24.64 4.38
C ALA A 164 -2.13 25.11 2.95
N PHE A 165 -1.24 24.78 2.00
CA PHE A 165 -1.43 25.07 0.57
C PHE A 165 -0.98 23.90 -0.30
N GLY A 166 -1.53 23.80 -1.55
CA GLY A 166 -1.23 22.76 -2.53
C GLY A 166 -2.41 22.44 -3.40
#